data_dfac579c6336d90aa3ab0770e1b70b6f
#
_entry.id   dfac579c6336d90aa3ab0770e1b70b6f
#
_cell.length_a   1.000
_cell.length_b   1.000
_cell.length_c   1.000
_cell.angle_alpha   90.00
_cell.angle_beta   90.00
_cell.angle_gamma   90.00
#
_symmetry.space_group_name_H-M   'P 1'
#
loop_
_entity.id
_entity.type
_entity.pdbx_description
1 polymer ?
#
loop_
_entity_poly.entity_id
_entity_poly.type
_entity_poly.pdbx_seq_one_letter_code
_entity_poly.pdbx_strand_id
1 'polypeptide(L)'
;MYVKDSVYQTLPLYSHLKTTGVYVYATDINIKDRKAKIHAESEVKNDSREVRRFSYQVTLIDADGKIVKSFRGSDITLKAGETRIVKAAAEVGDLHFWSWGYGYLYMVKTALVNAQKQIFDEVTTRTGFRKTRFGEGKIWLNDRVIQMKGYAQRTSNEWPSVGMSVPAWLSDYSNDLMVRSNANFVRWMHVTPWKQDVESCDRVGLIQAMPAGDSEKDREGRQWEQRTELMRDAIIYNRNNPSILFYECGNNSISRDHMLDMKAIRDKYDPFGGRAIGSREMLDIREAEWGGEMLYINKSKHHPMWATEYCRDEGLRKYWDEYSYPFHKEGDGPLHRNQPATSYNHNQDEFAVELIRRWYDYWRERPGTGERVSSGGAKIIFLIAIPIIVVRKIIVVVV
;
A
#
# COMPACT_ATOMS: atom_id res chain seq x y z
N MET A 1 15.36 15.63 -17.27
CA MET A 1 14.64 16.41 -18.31
C MET A 1 14.02 15.44 -19.28
N TYR A 2 12.73 15.55 -19.57
CA TYR A 2 12.04 14.76 -20.59
C TYR A 2 11.78 15.62 -21.82
N VAL A 3 12.04 15.08 -23.00
CA VAL A 3 11.66 15.68 -24.27
C VAL A 3 10.53 14.83 -24.85
N LYS A 4 9.41 15.46 -25.18
CA LYS A 4 8.20 14.81 -25.67
C LYS A 4 7.81 15.40 -27.03
N ASP A 5 7.04 14.64 -27.81
CA ASP A 5 6.33 15.17 -28.99
C ASP A 5 5.26 16.18 -28.51
N SER A 6 4.71 16.95 -29.42
CA SER A 6 3.57 17.85 -29.15
C SER A 6 2.29 17.09 -28.80
N VAL A 7 2.23 15.80 -29.09
CA VAL A 7 1.20 14.87 -28.60
C VAL A 7 1.87 13.81 -27.78
N TYR A 8 1.52 13.72 -26.51
CA TYR A 8 2.24 12.88 -25.57
C TYR A 8 1.34 12.32 -24.47
N GLN A 9 1.75 11.22 -23.89
CA GLN A 9 1.21 10.71 -22.62
C GLN A 9 1.75 11.57 -21.50
N THR A 10 0.85 12.08 -20.64
CA THR A 10 1.26 12.89 -19.50
C THR A 10 2.02 12.04 -18.49
N LEU A 11 2.83 12.68 -17.67
CA LEU A 11 3.40 12.07 -16.48
C LEU A 11 2.49 12.35 -15.28
N PRO A 12 2.43 11.46 -14.28
CA PRO A 12 1.62 11.70 -13.10
C PRO A 12 2.11 12.96 -12.37
N LEU A 13 1.16 13.80 -11.96
CA LEU A 13 1.41 15.03 -11.19
C LEU A 13 2.28 16.08 -11.88
N TYR A 14 2.33 16.06 -13.21
CA TYR A 14 2.99 17.11 -13.99
C TYR A 14 2.07 18.32 -14.18
N SER A 15 2.64 19.49 -14.47
CA SER A 15 1.89 20.73 -14.72
C SER A 15 0.88 21.06 -13.62
N HIS A 16 1.37 21.50 -12.47
CA HIS A 16 0.58 21.87 -11.30
C HIS A 16 -0.20 20.70 -10.67
N LEU A 17 0.40 19.50 -10.70
CA LEU A 17 -0.13 18.31 -10.04
C LEU A 17 -1.53 17.89 -10.54
N LYS A 18 -1.86 18.19 -11.79
CA LYS A 18 -3.20 17.93 -12.35
C LYS A 18 -3.24 16.75 -13.31
N THR A 19 -2.09 16.32 -13.85
CA THR A 19 -2.03 15.22 -14.82
C THR A 19 -2.06 13.87 -14.12
N THR A 20 -2.68 12.88 -14.77
CA THR A 20 -2.91 11.55 -14.17
C THR A 20 -2.01 10.46 -14.71
N GLY A 21 -1.30 10.70 -15.81
CA GLY A 21 -0.35 9.74 -16.38
C GLY A 21 -0.99 8.43 -16.84
N VAL A 22 -0.23 7.35 -16.72
CA VAL A 22 -0.65 5.99 -17.08
C VAL A 22 -1.27 5.29 -15.88
N TYR A 23 -2.34 4.51 -16.12
CA TYR A 23 -2.95 3.62 -15.15
C TYR A 23 -3.09 2.22 -15.74
N VAL A 24 -2.48 1.23 -15.08
CA VAL A 24 -2.51 -0.17 -15.48
C VAL A 24 -3.19 -0.98 -14.38
N TYR A 25 -4.17 -1.79 -14.75
CA TYR A 25 -4.90 -2.63 -13.80
C TYR A 25 -5.41 -3.92 -14.46
N ALA A 26 -5.87 -4.85 -13.64
CA ALA A 26 -6.45 -6.11 -14.09
C ALA A 26 -7.88 -6.27 -13.57
N THR A 27 -8.75 -6.80 -14.42
CA THR A 27 -10.09 -7.28 -14.06
C THR A 27 -10.22 -8.76 -14.39
N ASP A 28 -11.33 -9.38 -14.00
CA ASP A 28 -11.64 -10.78 -14.30
C ASP A 28 -10.51 -11.73 -13.91
N ILE A 29 -9.86 -11.45 -12.77
CA ILE A 29 -8.68 -12.18 -12.30
C ILE A 29 -9.10 -13.58 -11.85
N ASN A 30 -8.56 -14.59 -12.53
CA ASN A 30 -8.66 -15.99 -12.18
C ASN A 30 -7.29 -16.51 -11.74
N ILE A 31 -7.14 -16.69 -10.44
CA ILE A 31 -5.86 -17.12 -9.85
C ILE A 31 -5.53 -18.56 -10.26
N LYS A 32 -6.53 -19.45 -10.26
CA LYS A 32 -6.35 -20.87 -10.59
C LYS A 32 -5.86 -21.06 -12.03
N ASP A 33 -6.49 -20.39 -12.98
CA ASP A 33 -6.18 -20.50 -14.40
C ASP A 33 -5.08 -19.52 -14.84
N ARG A 34 -4.54 -18.75 -13.91
CA ARG A 34 -3.46 -17.77 -14.16
C ARG A 34 -3.78 -16.79 -15.29
N LYS A 35 -5.01 -16.27 -15.32
CA LYS A 35 -5.47 -15.35 -16.36
C LYS A 35 -6.19 -14.14 -15.79
N ALA A 36 -6.16 -13.05 -16.55
CA ALA A 36 -6.89 -11.83 -16.26
C ALA A 36 -7.09 -11.00 -17.53
N LYS A 37 -8.02 -10.06 -17.50
CA LYS A 37 -8.09 -8.99 -18.47
C LYS A 37 -7.23 -7.83 -18.02
N ILE A 38 -6.18 -7.53 -18.79
CA ILE A 38 -5.25 -6.44 -18.50
C ILE A 38 -5.71 -5.19 -19.23
N HIS A 39 -5.78 -4.09 -18.51
CA HIS A 39 -6.16 -2.78 -18.99
C HIS A 39 -4.99 -1.82 -18.84
N ALA A 40 -4.82 -0.95 -19.84
CA ALA A 40 -3.94 0.22 -19.76
C ALA A 40 -4.70 1.45 -20.24
N GLU A 41 -4.65 2.49 -19.43
CA GLU A 41 -5.22 3.80 -19.72
C GLU A 41 -4.11 4.84 -19.64
N SER A 42 -4.07 5.78 -20.58
CA SER A 42 -3.13 6.90 -20.56
C SER A 42 -3.85 8.21 -20.77
N GLU A 43 -3.55 9.18 -19.95
CA GLU A 43 -3.93 10.56 -20.22
C GLU A 43 -3.00 11.11 -21.33
N VAL A 44 -3.58 11.45 -22.48
CA VAL A 44 -2.86 11.97 -23.64
C VAL A 44 -3.28 13.40 -23.90
N LYS A 45 -2.29 14.26 -24.09
CA LYS A 45 -2.47 15.68 -24.40
C LYS A 45 -1.95 16.01 -25.78
N ASN A 46 -2.70 16.82 -26.54
CA ASN A 46 -2.29 17.39 -27.80
C ASN A 46 -2.00 18.89 -27.63
N ASP A 47 -0.77 19.26 -27.48
CA ASP A 47 -0.31 20.65 -27.39
C ASP A 47 0.01 21.26 -28.77
N SER A 48 -0.22 20.50 -29.88
CA SER A 48 -0.09 21.05 -31.22
C SER A 48 -1.29 21.89 -31.63
N ARG A 49 -1.14 22.62 -32.73
CA ARG A 49 -2.21 23.44 -33.31
C ARG A 49 -3.11 22.67 -34.31
N GLU A 50 -2.86 21.37 -34.45
CA GLU A 50 -3.49 20.52 -35.45
C GLU A 50 -4.24 19.35 -34.83
N VAL A 51 -5.21 18.80 -35.56
CA VAL A 51 -5.82 17.54 -35.20
C VAL A 51 -4.82 16.42 -35.46
N ARG A 52 -4.61 15.54 -34.48
CA ARG A 52 -3.67 14.43 -34.60
C ARG A 52 -4.42 13.09 -34.53
N ARG A 53 -3.95 12.15 -35.38
CA ARG A 53 -4.48 10.78 -35.44
C ARG A 53 -3.38 9.79 -35.09
N PHE A 54 -3.70 8.82 -34.25
CA PHE A 54 -2.76 7.79 -33.79
C PHE A 54 -3.49 6.56 -33.26
N SER A 55 -2.77 5.47 -33.07
CA SER A 55 -3.23 4.31 -32.30
C SER A 55 -2.50 4.22 -30.96
N TYR A 56 -3.19 3.67 -29.96
CA TYR A 56 -2.63 3.40 -28.66
C TYR A 56 -2.27 1.92 -28.55
N GLN A 57 -1.00 1.61 -28.36
CA GLN A 57 -0.48 0.25 -28.29
C GLN A 57 0.07 -0.05 -26.91
N VAL A 58 -0.10 -1.30 -26.48
CA VAL A 58 0.34 -1.78 -25.17
C VAL A 58 1.12 -3.07 -25.36
N THR A 59 2.28 -3.14 -24.73
CA THR A 59 3.11 -4.36 -24.71
C THR A 59 3.38 -4.73 -23.25
N LEU A 60 2.93 -5.91 -22.86
CA LEU A 60 3.20 -6.52 -21.55
C LEU A 60 4.45 -7.37 -21.66
N ILE A 61 5.43 -7.10 -20.81
CA ILE A 61 6.73 -7.76 -20.75
C ILE A 61 6.91 -8.34 -19.35
N ASP A 62 7.35 -9.58 -19.26
CA ASP A 62 7.60 -10.27 -18.00
C ASP A 62 8.93 -9.87 -17.33
N ALA A 63 9.22 -10.48 -16.18
CA ALA A 63 10.43 -10.21 -15.44
C ALA A 63 11.73 -10.63 -16.18
N ASP A 64 11.64 -11.56 -17.13
CA ASP A 64 12.75 -12.04 -17.94
C ASP A 64 12.95 -11.22 -19.22
N GLY A 65 12.11 -10.19 -19.44
CA GLY A 65 12.16 -9.34 -20.62
C GLY A 65 11.43 -9.92 -21.84
N LYS A 66 10.68 -11.02 -21.68
CA LYS A 66 9.91 -11.63 -22.76
C LYS A 66 8.56 -10.94 -22.94
N ILE A 67 8.17 -10.71 -24.18
CA ILE A 67 6.84 -10.19 -24.49
C ILE A 67 5.79 -11.28 -24.20
N VAL A 68 4.93 -11.00 -23.22
CA VAL A 68 3.79 -11.86 -22.87
C VAL A 68 2.63 -11.62 -23.83
N LYS A 69 2.31 -10.34 -24.08
CA LYS A 69 1.20 -9.94 -24.95
C LYS A 69 1.42 -8.54 -25.50
N SER A 70 1.05 -8.35 -26.77
CA SER A 70 0.88 -7.02 -27.35
C SER A 70 -0.57 -6.87 -27.82
N PHE A 71 -1.16 -5.72 -27.56
CA PHE A 71 -2.53 -5.39 -27.93
C PHE A 71 -2.69 -3.89 -28.18
N ARG A 72 -3.81 -3.49 -28.76
CA ARG A 72 -4.06 -2.07 -29.06
C ARG A 72 -5.50 -1.69 -28.76
N GLY A 73 -5.71 -0.41 -28.53
CA GLY A 73 -7.03 0.22 -28.47
C GLY A 73 -7.54 0.61 -29.86
N SER A 74 -8.66 1.31 -29.87
CA SER A 74 -9.22 1.92 -31.08
C SER A 74 -8.30 3.03 -31.60
N ASP A 75 -8.44 3.35 -32.88
CA ASP A 75 -7.77 4.51 -33.47
C ASP A 75 -8.36 5.81 -32.87
N ILE A 76 -7.49 6.75 -32.59
CA ILE A 76 -7.80 7.97 -31.83
C ILE A 76 -7.61 9.19 -32.73
N THR A 77 -8.55 10.10 -32.66
CA THR A 77 -8.43 11.46 -33.23
C THR A 77 -8.51 12.44 -32.08
N LEU A 78 -7.49 13.25 -31.87
CA LEU A 78 -7.37 14.21 -30.79
C LEU A 78 -7.26 15.63 -31.35
N LYS A 79 -8.15 16.52 -30.95
CA LYS A 79 -8.17 17.93 -31.42
C LYS A 79 -7.01 18.71 -30.83
N ALA A 80 -6.66 19.82 -31.44
CA ALA A 80 -5.71 20.80 -30.90
C ALA A 80 -6.10 21.21 -29.47
N GLY A 81 -5.17 21.20 -28.54
CA GLY A 81 -5.37 21.51 -27.11
C GLY A 81 -6.16 20.49 -26.31
N GLU A 82 -6.63 19.42 -26.91
CA GLU A 82 -7.44 18.41 -26.22
C GLU A 82 -6.59 17.50 -25.33
N THR A 83 -7.14 17.18 -24.15
CA THR A 83 -6.62 16.12 -23.26
C THR A 83 -7.68 15.04 -23.13
N ARG A 84 -7.30 13.77 -23.29
CA ARG A 84 -8.21 12.62 -23.25
C ARG A 84 -7.55 11.39 -22.65
N ILE A 85 -8.33 10.59 -21.94
CA ILE A 85 -7.91 9.23 -21.54
C ILE A 85 -8.12 8.28 -22.72
N VAL A 86 -7.05 7.65 -23.16
CA VAL A 86 -7.04 6.60 -24.17
C VAL A 86 -6.87 5.24 -23.51
N LYS A 87 -7.46 4.18 -24.09
CA LYS A 87 -7.57 2.89 -23.41
C LYS A 87 -7.30 1.72 -24.35
N ALA A 88 -6.71 0.67 -23.79
CA ALA A 88 -6.61 -0.63 -24.44
C ALA A 88 -6.77 -1.73 -23.38
N ALA A 89 -7.32 -2.87 -23.80
CA ALA A 89 -7.46 -4.03 -22.92
C ALA A 89 -7.37 -5.33 -23.72
N ALA A 90 -6.86 -6.40 -23.07
CA ALA A 90 -6.83 -7.74 -23.62
C ALA A 90 -6.85 -8.81 -22.54
N GLU A 91 -7.39 -9.99 -22.86
CA GLU A 91 -7.22 -11.20 -22.05
C GLU A 91 -5.77 -11.68 -22.15
N VAL A 92 -5.19 -12.02 -21.00
CA VAL A 92 -3.82 -12.52 -20.88
C VAL A 92 -3.82 -13.76 -20.00
N GLY A 93 -3.19 -14.82 -20.45
CA GLY A 93 -2.95 -16.05 -19.69
C GLY A 93 -1.51 -16.17 -19.22
N ASP A 94 -1.23 -17.24 -18.51
CA ASP A 94 0.08 -17.57 -17.91
C ASP A 94 0.66 -16.46 -17.04
N LEU A 95 -0.21 -15.69 -16.38
CA LEU A 95 0.19 -14.61 -15.50
C LEU A 95 0.80 -15.14 -14.19
N HIS A 96 1.81 -14.43 -13.73
CA HIS A 96 2.32 -14.50 -12.37
C HIS A 96 1.69 -13.39 -11.55
N PHE A 97 1.03 -13.75 -10.45
CA PHE A 97 0.37 -12.76 -9.59
C PHE A 97 1.30 -12.35 -8.45
N TRP A 98 1.43 -11.04 -8.28
CA TRP A 98 2.16 -10.46 -7.17
C TRP A 98 1.57 -10.93 -5.83
N SER A 99 2.44 -11.29 -4.89
CA SER A 99 2.05 -11.74 -3.56
C SER A 99 3.12 -11.39 -2.54
N TRP A 100 2.80 -11.57 -1.27
CA TRP A 100 3.79 -11.51 -0.21
C TRP A 100 4.91 -12.51 -0.43
N GLY A 101 6.16 -12.05 -0.28
CA GLY A 101 7.36 -12.83 -0.53
C GLY A 101 7.57 -13.23 -1.99
N TYR A 102 6.70 -12.74 -2.89
CA TYR A 102 6.78 -12.98 -4.33
C TYR A 102 6.47 -11.68 -5.08
N GLY A 103 7.47 -10.82 -5.16
CA GLY A 103 7.39 -9.51 -5.78
C GLY A 103 7.46 -9.57 -7.30
N TYR A 104 6.62 -10.38 -7.97
CA TYR A 104 6.66 -10.51 -9.41
C TYR A 104 6.09 -9.28 -10.11
N LEU A 105 6.88 -8.68 -10.98
CA LEU A 105 6.55 -7.43 -11.66
C LEU A 105 6.66 -7.57 -13.17
N TYR A 106 5.80 -6.85 -13.85
CA TYR A 106 5.77 -6.69 -15.29
C TYR A 106 6.20 -5.26 -15.68
N MET A 107 6.77 -5.13 -16.85
CA MET A 107 6.93 -3.86 -17.54
C MET A 107 5.83 -3.72 -18.58
N VAL A 108 5.05 -2.66 -18.47
CA VAL A 108 3.98 -2.34 -19.40
C VAL A 108 4.41 -1.12 -20.21
N LYS A 109 4.69 -1.33 -21.49
CA LYS A 109 4.98 -0.26 -22.43
C LYS A 109 3.70 0.21 -23.08
N THR A 110 3.43 1.48 -23.00
CA THR A 110 2.31 2.14 -23.67
C THR A 110 2.87 3.10 -24.70
N ALA A 111 2.45 2.96 -25.95
CA ALA A 111 3.01 3.71 -27.08
C ALA A 111 1.91 4.40 -27.90
N LEU A 112 2.19 5.61 -28.35
CA LEU A 112 1.42 6.33 -29.33
C LEU A 112 2.07 6.13 -30.70
N VAL A 113 1.32 5.61 -31.67
CA VAL A 113 1.83 5.17 -32.96
C VAL A 113 1.08 5.85 -34.11
N ASN A 114 1.80 6.47 -35.05
CA ASN A 114 1.23 7.15 -36.17
C ASN A 114 0.79 6.17 -37.31
N ALA A 115 0.20 6.68 -38.38
CA ALA A 115 -0.26 5.89 -39.55
C ALA A 115 0.89 5.16 -40.26
N GLN A 116 2.10 5.65 -40.17
CA GLN A 116 3.32 5.04 -40.73
C GLN A 116 3.92 3.99 -39.80
N LYS A 117 3.24 3.59 -38.74
CA LYS A 117 3.68 2.66 -37.67
C LYS A 117 4.92 3.10 -36.90
N GLN A 118 5.20 4.40 -36.86
CA GLN A 118 6.29 4.95 -36.07
C GLN A 118 5.77 5.31 -34.69
N ILE A 119 6.51 4.91 -33.65
CA ILE A 119 6.27 5.32 -32.24
C ILE A 119 6.80 6.75 -32.09
N PHE A 120 5.95 7.67 -31.63
CA PHE A 120 6.35 9.05 -31.36
C PHE A 120 6.28 9.42 -29.89
N ASP A 121 5.61 8.61 -29.05
CA ASP A 121 5.70 8.69 -27.60
C ASP A 121 5.57 7.30 -26.97
N GLU A 122 6.38 7.02 -25.96
CA GLU A 122 6.35 5.77 -25.22
C GLU A 122 6.51 6.04 -23.72
N VAL A 123 5.74 5.34 -22.90
CA VAL A 123 5.89 5.32 -21.44
C VAL A 123 5.99 3.87 -20.98
N THR A 124 6.95 3.62 -20.09
CA THR A 124 7.11 2.32 -19.44
C THR A 124 6.65 2.40 -18.00
N THR A 125 5.70 1.55 -17.63
CA THR A 125 5.14 1.46 -16.28
C THR A 125 5.48 0.08 -15.70
N ARG A 126 6.13 0.06 -14.55
CA ARG A 126 6.33 -1.18 -13.79
C ARG A 126 5.14 -1.41 -12.87
N THR A 127 4.55 -2.60 -12.91
CA THR A 127 3.40 -2.98 -12.10
C THR A 127 3.36 -4.48 -11.86
N GLY A 128 2.47 -4.92 -10.96
CA GLY A 128 2.14 -6.31 -10.73
C GLY A 128 0.63 -6.47 -10.60
N PHE A 129 0.14 -7.66 -10.90
CA PHE A 129 -1.28 -7.96 -10.83
C PHE A 129 -1.58 -8.86 -9.65
N ARG A 130 -2.66 -8.59 -8.95
CA ARG A 130 -3.11 -9.36 -7.80
C ARG A 130 -4.61 -9.21 -7.62
N LYS A 131 -5.22 -10.18 -6.97
CA LYS A 131 -6.63 -10.14 -6.58
C LYS A 131 -6.75 -9.89 -5.09
N THR A 132 -7.56 -8.93 -4.70
CA THR A 132 -7.81 -8.59 -3.29
C THR A 132 -9.29 -8.55 -2.99
N ARG A 133 -9.65 -8.86 -1.75
CA ARG A 133 -11.00 -8.66 -1.22
C ARG A 133 -10.88 -8.29 0.26
N PHE A 134 -11.73 -7.38 0.70
CA PHE A 134 -11.80 -6.91 2.09
C PHE A 134 -13.25 -7.05 2.56
N GLY A 135 -13.47 -7.68 3.71
CA GLY A 135 -14.81 -7.88 4.27
C GLY A 135 -14.84 -9.06 5.24
N GLU A 136 -15.95 -9.26 5.92
CA GLU A 136 -16.11 -10.32 6.93
C GLU A 136 -14.98 -10.31 7.99
N GLY A 137 -14.47 -9.13 8.30
CA GLY A 137 -13.31 -8.96 9.19
C GLY A 137 -11.98 -9.48 8.62
N LYS A 138 -11.92 -9.85 7.35
CA LYS A 138 -10.78 -10.54 6.75
C LYS A 138 -10.20 -9.81 5.54
N ILE A 139 -8.97 -10.16 5.23
CA ILE A 139 -8.23 -9.69 4.05
C ILE A 139 -7.92 -10.92 3.20
N TRP A 140 -8.26 -10.86 1.91
CA TRP A 140 -7.87 -11.89 0.95
C TRP A 140 -6.87 -11.33 -0.06
N LEU A 141 -5.82 -12.09 -0.29
CA LEU A 141 -4.86 -11.88 -1.36
C LEU A 141 -4.76 -13.15 -2.20
N ASN A 142 -5.05 -13.03 -3.50
CA ASN A 142 -5.04 -14.14 -4.46
C ASN A 142 -5.87 -15.34 -3.96
N ASP A 143 -7.10 -15.07 -3.53
CA ASP A 143 -8.10 -16.02 -3.02
C ASP A 143 -7.73 -16.71 -1.67
N ARG A 144 -6.68 -16.26 -0.99
CA ARG A 144 -6.30 -16.76 0.34
C ARG A 144 -6.49 -15.69 1.40
N VAL A 145 -7.03 -16.09 2.54
CA VAL A 145 -7.08 -15.22 3.73
C VAL A 145 -5.66 -15.00 4.25
N ILE A 146 -5.31 -13.75 4.45
CA ILE A 146 -4.03 -13.37 5.05
C ILE A 146 -4.27 -12.52 6.29
N GLN A 147 -3.29 -12.56 7.19
CA GLN A 147 -3.25 -11.67 8.34
C GLN A 147 -2.03 -10.76 8.26
N MET A 148 -2.21 -9.50 8.60
CA MET A 148 -1.11 -8.55 8.65
C MET A 148 -0.17 -8.89 9.81
N LYS A 149 1.08 -9.17 9.49
CA LYS A 149 2.16 -9.46 10.42
C LYS A 149 3.32 -8.57 10.04
N GLY A 150 3.41 -7.41 10.64
CA GLY A 150 4.39 -6.46 10.16
C GLY A 150 4.79 -5.40 11.15
N TYR A 151 5.31 -4.34 10.59
CA TYR A 151 5.92 -3.25 11.34
C TYR A 151 5.30 -1.90 10.96
N ALA A 152 5.08 -1.06 11.96
CA ALA A 152 4.83 0.36 11.77
C ALA A 152 6.19 1.06 11.74
N GLN A 153 6.55 1.65 10.62
CA GLN A 153 7.89 2.13 10.32
C GLN A 153 7.85 3.56 9.76
N ARG A 154 8.84 4.37 10.07
CA ARG A 154 9.05 5.67 9.44
C ARG A 154 9.54 5.51 8.01
N THR A 155 9.28 6.52 7.16
CA THR A 155 9.67 6.50 5.75
C THR A 155 11.18 6.49 5.51
N SER A 156 11.97 6.86 6.49
CA SER A 156 13.43 6.79 6.46
C SER A 156 13.98 5.42 6.83
N ASN A 157 13.10 4.45 7.19
CA ASN A 157 13.52 3.20 7.83
C ASN A 157 14.47 3.41 9.02
N GLU A 158 14.45 4.62 9.60
CA GLU A 158 15.22 4.99 10.79
C GLU A 158 16.75 4.79 10.66
N TRP A 159 17.30 5.00 9.48
CA TRP A 159 18.74 4.94 9.26
C TRP A 159 19.42 6.26 9.62
N PRO A 160 20.11 6.37 10.78
CA PRO A 160 20.62 7.65 11.27
C PRO A 160 21.64 8.30 10.34
N SER A 161 22.41 7.49 9.62
CA SER A 161 23.48 7.99 8.73
C SER A 161 22.98 8.68 7.47
N VAL A 162 21.75 8.41 7.05
CA VAL A 162 21.18 8.96 5.81
C VAL A 162 19.92 9.78 6.05
N GLY A 163 19.41 9.81 7.28
CA GLY A 163 18.20 10.54 7.64
C GLY A 163 17.00 10.11 6.80
N MET A 164 16.29 11.08 6.24
CA MET A 164 15.10 10.84 5.42
C MET A 164 15.41 10.41 3.97
N SER A 165 16.64 10.53 3.52
CA SER A 165 17.04 10.28 2.13
C SER A 165 17.63 8.87 1.96
N VAL A 166 16.77 7.86 2.07
CA VAL A 166 17.18 6.46 1.95
C VAL A 166 17.38 6.12 0.46
N PRO A 167 18.57 5.67 0.02
CA PRO A 167 18.77 5.23 -1.35
C PRO A 167 18.06 3.91 -1.64
N ALA A 168 17.71 3.66 -2.91
CA ALA A 168 16.91 2.51 -3.30
C ALA A 168 17.46 1.15 -2.80
N TRP A 169 18.78 0.95 -2.87
CA TRP A 169 19.40 -0.29 -2.39
C TRP A 169 19.25 -0.50 -0.88
N LEU A 170 19.21 0.58 -0.09
CA LEU A 170 19.03 0.49 1.36
C LEU A 170 17.56 0.24 1.72
N SER A 171 16.63 0.82 0.94
CA SER A 171 15.21 0.47 1.03
C SER A 171 15.00 -1.01 0.75
N ASP A 172 15.61 -1.55 -0.32
CA ASP A 172 15.52 -2.98 -0.65
C ASP A 172 16.09 -3.85 0.47
N TYR A 173 17.24 -3.51 1.01
CA TYR A 173 17.84 -4.24 2.12
C TYR A 173 16.96 -4.23 3.36
N SER A 174 16.46 -3.06 3.74
CA SER A 174 15.62 -2.89 4.93
C SER A 174 14.29 -3.65 4.81
N ASN A 175 13.62 -3.54 3.67
CA ASN A 175 12.34 -4.20 3.43
C ASN A 175 12.51 -5.72 3.24
N ASP A 176 13.61 -6.18 2.65
CA ASP A 176 13.95 -7.60 2.57
C ASP A 176 14.17 -8.22 3.96
N LEU A 177 14.81 -7.50 4.87
CA LEU A 177 14.93 -7.95 6.27
C LEU A 177 13.57 -8.16 6.93
N MET A 178 12.59 -7.30 6.65
CA MET A 178 11.22 -7.49 7.16
C MET A 178 10.61 -8.78 6.59
N VAL A 179 10.73 -9.02 5.28
CA VAL A 179 10.22 -10.23 4.64
C VAL A 179 10.91 -11.48 5.21
N ARG A 180 12.23 -11.45 5.38
CA ARG A 180 13.01 -12.55 5.97
C ARG A 180 12.68 -12.83 7.42
N SER A 181 12.20 -11.84 8.16
CA SER A 181 11.67 -12.01 9.52
C SER A 181 10.24 -12.57 9.56
N ASN A 182 9.73 -13.07 8.43
CA ASN A 182 8.35 -13.50 8.23
C ASN A 182 7.29 -12.39 8.38
N ALA A 183 7.68 -11.14 8.28
CA ALA A 183 6.73 -10.05 8.14
C ALA A 183 6.19 -10.01 6.71
N ASN A 184 4.92 -9.68 6.55
CA ASN A 184 4.27 -9.51 5.26
C ASN A 184 3.77 -8.08 5.04
N PHE A 185 3.99 -7.19 6.01
CA PHE A 185 3.33 -5.91 6.03
C PHE A 185 4.21 -4.80 6.64
N VAL A 186 4.15 -3.62 6.05
CA VAL A 186 4.66 -2.37 6.63
C VAL A 186 3.58 -1.29 6.62
N ARG A 187 3.39 -0.63 7.72
CA ARG A 187 2.62 0.61 7.83
C ARG A 187 3.58 1.78 7.93
N TRP A 188 3.55 2.66 6.95
CA TRP A 188 4.36 3.88 6.99
C TRP A 188 3.76 4.90 7.95
N MET A 189 4.56 5.41 8.88
CA MET A 189 4.17 6.42 9.86
C MET A 189 4.78 7.76 9.47
N HIS A 190 4.05 8.78 9.31
CA HIS A 190 2.62 9.02 9.05
C HIS A 190 2.54 9.90 7.80
N VAL A 191 3.57 9.81 6.97
CA VAL A 191 3.71 10.54 5.72
C VAL A 191 3.86 9.57 4.55
N THR A 192 3.44 10.01 3.37
CA THR A 192 3.63 9.23 2.15
C THR A 192 5.11 8.88 1.97
N PRO A 193 5.46 7.60 1.84
CA PRO A 193 6.84 7.17 1.69
C PRO A 193 7.45 7.64 0.38
N TRP A 194 8.77 7.71 0.32
CA TRP A 194 9.50 7.98 -0.90
C TRP A 194 9.21 6.93 -1.97
N LYS A 195 9.26 7.33 -3.23
CA LYS A 195 8.97 6.41 -4.35
C LYS A 195 9.85 5.16 -4.33
N GLN A 196 11.13 5.29 -3.97
CA GLN A 196 12.03 4.14 -3.83
C GLN A 196 11.59 3.16 -2.75
N ASP A 197 10.99 3.63 -1.65
CA ASP A 197 10.48 2.76 -0.58
C ASP A 197 9.24 1.99 -1.08
N VAL A 198 8.33 2.68 -1.77
CA VAL A 198 7.15 2.07 -2.38
C VAL A 198 7.56 1.00 -3.40
N GLU A 199 8.49 1.33 -4.28
CA GLU A 199 8.98 0.42 -5.32
C GLU A 199 9.80 -0.74 -4.76
N SER A 200 10.49 -0.52 -3.64
CA SER A 200 11.18 -1.58 -2.89
C SER A 200 10.18 -2.61 -2.36
N CYS A 201 9.08 -2.17 -1.74
CA CYS A 201 8.02 -3.08 -1.30
C CYS A 201 7.44 -3.90 -2.45
N ASP A 202 7.31 -3.31 -3.65
CA ASP A 202 6.90 -4.06 -4.85
C ASP A 202 7.87 -5.19 -5.19
N ARG A 203 9.18 -4.90 -5.17
CA ARG A 203 10.23 -5.88 -5.55
C ARG A 203 10.38 -7.00 -4.55
N VAL A 204 10.38 -6.70 -3.25
CA VAL A 204 10.58 -7.71 -2.20
C VAL A 204 9.28 -8.46 -1.86
N GLY A 205 8.14 -8.01 -2.33
CA GLY A 205 6.85 -8.61 -2.00
C GLY A 205 6.39 -8.27 -0.58
N LEU A 206 6.49 -7.02 -0.16
CA LEU A 206 6.03 -6.54 1.14
C LEU A 206 4.77 -5.68 0.99
N ILE A 207 3.67 -6.11 1.60
CA ILE A 207 2.41 -5.34 1.59
C ILE A 207 2.62 -4.05 2.36
N GLN A 208 1.99 -2.95 1.89
CA GLN A 208 2.10 -1.68 2.58
C GLN A 208 0.76 -0.94 2.76
N ALA A 209 0.67 -0.20 3.85
CA ALA A 209 -0.32 0.84 4.05
C ALA A 209 0.33 2.20 3.80
N MET A 210 -0.24 2.98 2.89
CA MET A 210 0.27 4.26 2.43
C MET A 210 -0.58 5.40 2.97
N PRO A 211 -0.03 6.26 3.85
CA PRO A 211 -0.74 7.40 4.39
C PRO A 211 -0.78 8.59 3.42
N ALA A 212 -1.84 9.39 3.53
CA ALA A 212 -1.96 10.65 2.80
C ALA A 212 -1.07 11.75 3.37
N GLY A 213 -0.83 11.73 4.67
CA GLY A 213 -0.02 12.74 5.35
C GLY A 213 -0.17 12.69 6.86
N ASP A 214 0.74 13.39 7.52
CA ASP A 214 0.79 13.42 8.98
C ASP A 214 -0.26 14.35 9.56
N SER A 215 -1.29 13.78 10.15
CA SER A 215 -2.25 14.52 10.98
C SER A 215 -2.80 13.61 12.05
N GLU A 216 -2.56 14.01 13.29
CA GLU A 216 -3.01 13.28 14.47
C GLU A 216 -4.51 13.42 14.72
N LYS A 217 -5.16 14.39 14.13
CA LYS A 217 -6.59 14.66 14.37
C LYS A 217 -7.32 14.89 13.06
N ASP A 218 -8.62 14.66 13.09
CA ASP A 218 -9.50 15.15 12.05
C ASP A 218 -9.39 16.67 11.92
N ARG A 219 -9.52 17.19 10.71
CA ARG A 219 -9.31 18.60 10.38
C ARG A 219 -10.45 19.11 9.55
N GLU A 220 -10.65 20.43 9.61
CA GLU A 220 -11.70 21.14 8.88
C GLU A 220 -11.10 22.17 7.92
N GLY A 221 -11.93 22.65 6.98
CA GLY A 221 -11.61 23.75 6.08
C GLY A 221 -10.34 23.48 5.27
N ARG A 222 -9.46 24.48 5.14
CA ARG A 222 -8.26 24.39 4.29
C ARG A 222 -7.32 23.24 4.67
N GLN A 223 -7.26 22.86 5.93
CA GLN A 223 -6.41 21.72 6.36
C GLN A 223 -6.98 20.38 5.88
N TRP A 224 -8.31 20.26 5.84
CA TRP A 224 -8.95 19.08 5.26
C TRP A 224 -8.77 19.04 3.74
N GLU A 225 -8.97 20.16 3.05
CA GLU A 225 -8.70 20.26 1.61
C GLU A 225 -7.27 19.83 1.26
N GLN A 226 -6.27 20.29 2.00
CA GLN A 226 -4.88 19.89 1.79
C GLN A 226 -4.69 18.38 1.99
N ARG A 227 -5.35 17.77 2.96
CA ARG A 227 -5.28 16.32 3.18
C ARG A 227 -5.91 15.54 2.02
N THR A 228 -7.05 15.99 1.51
CA THR A 228 -7.69 15.39 0.33
C THR A 228 -6.83 15.55 -0.92
N GLU A 229 -6.18 16.70 -1.11
CA GLU A 229 -5.21 16.93 -2.18
C GLU A 229 -4.01 15.97 -2.09
N LEU A 230 -3.46 15.80 -0.90
CA LEU A 230 -2.35 14.85 -0.66
C LEU A 230 -2.76 13.40 -0.93
N MET A 231 -3.96 12.98 -0.51
CA MET A 231 -4.48 11.64 -0.80
C MET A 231 -4.63 11.44 -2.30
N ARG A 232 -5.22 12.41 -3.01
CA ARG A 232 -5.34 12.38 -4.47
C ARG A 232 -3.98 12.18 -5.14
N ASP A 233 -3.01 12.98 -4.75
CA ASP A 233 -1.68 12.97 -5.36
C ASP A 233 -0.92 11.68 -5.04
N ALA A 234 -1.02 11.20 -3.80
CA ALA A 234 -0.43 9.92 -3.39
C ALA A 234 -1.03 8.75 -4.19
N ILE A 235 -2.34 8.75 -4.42
CA ILE A 235 -3.02 7.74 -5.23
C ILE A 235 -2.55 7.82 -6.69
N ILE A 236 -2.63 8.97 -7.33
CA ILE A 236 -2.25 9.15 -8.75
C ILE A 236 -0.80 8.70 -8.96
N TYR A 237 0.10 9.07 -8.06
CA TYR A 237 1.52 8.78 -8.18
C TYR A 237 1.87 7.30 -7.96
N ASN A 238 1.07 6.60 -7.14
CA ASN A 238 1.40 5.24 -6.70
C ASN A 238 0.38 4.16 -7.11
N ARG A 239 -0.70 4.48 -7.82
CA ARG A 239 -1.76 3.53 -8.17
C ARG A 239 -1.31 2.32 -9.01
N ASN A 240 -0.13 2.37 -9.61
CA ASN A 240 0.45 1.24 -10.36
C ASN A 240 1.33 0.32 -9.49
N ASN A 241 1.53 0.61 -8.21
CA ASN A 241 2.36 -0.17 -7.31
C ASN A 241 1.54 -1.28 -6.63
N PRO A 242 1.81 -2.56 -6.89
CA PRO A 242 0.96 -3.66 -6.42
C PRO A 242 1.04 -3.91 -4.92
N SER A 243 2.13 -3.52 -4.26
CA SER A 243 2.33 -3.73 -2.83
C SER A 243 1.39 -2.91 -1.93
N ILE A 244 0.86 -1.80 -2.43
CA ILE A 244 -0.12 -0.99 -1.69
C ILE A 244 -1.45 -1.73 -1.65
N LEU A 245 -1.88 -2.19 -0.47
CA LEU A 245 -3.19 -2.76 -0.23
C LEU A 245 -4.12 -1.80 0.51
N PHE A 246 -3.55 -0.85 1.25
CA PHE A 246 -4.30 0.08 2.09
C PHE A 246 -3.90 1.52 1.81
N TYR A 247 -4.90 2.39 1.67
CA TYR A 247 -4.76 3.84 1.76
C TYR A 247 -5.19 4.28 3.16
N GLU A 248 -4.34 5.04 3.84
CA GLU A 248 -4.57 5.54 5.19
C GLU A 248 -4.89 7.03 5.16
N CYS A 249 -6.10 7.40 5.58
CA CYS A 249 -6.60 8.76 5.51
C CYS A 249 -6.10 9.67 6.63
N GLY A 250 -5.58 9.09 7.70
CA GLY A 250 -5.05 9.79 8.85
C GLY A 250 -4.60 8.84 9.95
N ASN A 251 -3.80 9.35 10.88
CA ASN A 251 -3.30 8.57 12.02
C ASN A 251 -4.32 8.41 13.14
N ASN A 252 -5.41 9.16 13.14
CA ASN A 252 -6.56 9.01 14.03
C ASN A 252 -7.84 8.82 13.24
N SER A 253 -8.93 8.55 13.96
CA SER A 253 -10.27 8.54 13.38
C SER A 253 -10.57 9.85 12.68
N ILE A 254 -11.29 9.75 11.58
CA ILE A 254 -11.90 10.89 10.89
C ILE A 254 -13.42 10.72 10.89
N SER A 255 -14.14 11.81 10.66
CA SER A 255 -15.59 11.77 10.61
C SER A 255 -16.09 10.88 9.45
N ARG A 256 -17.36 10.48 9.53
CA ARG A 256 -18.01 9.72 8.46
C ARG A 256 -17.98 10.46 7.13
N ASP A 257 -18.26 11.76 7.15
CA ASP A 257 -18.31 12.58 5.92
C ASP A 257 -16.93 12.72 5.30
N HIS A 258 -15.90 12.92 6.11
CA HIS A 258 -14.51 12.91 5.64
C HIS A 258 -14.06 11.55 5.10
N MET A 259 -14.55 10.44 5.67
CA MET A 259 -14.29 9.12 5.12
C MET A 259 -14.93 8.93 3.74
N LEU A 260 -16.14 9.46 3.53
CA LEU A 260 -16.80 9.47 2.24
C LEU A 260 -16.05 10.31 1.20
N ASP A 261 -15.51 11.47 1.57
CA ASP A 261 -14.67 12.29 0.70
C ASP A 261 -13.42 11.52 0.24
N MET A 262 -12.71 10.89 1.18
CA MET A 262 -11.52 10.11 0.87
C MET A 262 -11.82 8.90 -0.02
N LYS A 263 -12.95 8.24 0.24
CA LYS A 263 -13.42 7.13 -0.59
C LYS A 263 -13.75 7.58 -2.01
N ALA A 264 -14.42 8.72 -2.16
CA ALA A 264 -14.73 9.30 -3.47
C ALA A 264 -13.46 9.62 -4.27
N ILE A 265 -12.40 10.08 -3.62
CA ILE A 265 -11.10 10.31 -4.25
C ILE A 265 -10.50 9.00 -4.76
N ARG A 266 -10.46 7.95 -3.91
CA ARG A 266 -9.97 6.64 -4.32
C ARG A 266 -10.79 6.08 -5.49
N ASP A 267 -12.10 6.12 -5.41
CA ASP A 267 -13.00 5.58 -6.44
C ASP A 267 -12.86 6.32 -7.78
N LYS A 268 -12.49 7.60 -7.74
CA LYS A 268 -12.21 8.39 -8.94
C LYS A 268 -10.86 8.05 -9.59
N TYR A 269 -9.79 7.90 -8.81
CA TYR A 269 -8.43 7.83 -9.33
C TYR A 269 -7.81 6.43 -9.33
N ASP A 270 -8.36 5.50 -8.54
CA ASP A 270 -7.91 4.11 -8.43
C ASP A 270 -9.08 3.11 -8.24
N PRO A 271 -10.11 3.16 -9.12
CA PRO A 271 -11.32 2.34 -8.96
C PRO A 271 -11.06 0.84 -9.10
N PHE A 272 -10.00 0.45 -9.78
CA PHE A 272 -9.69 -0.95 -10.11
C PHE A 272 -8.45 -1.50 -9.44
N GLY A 273 -7.79 -0.70 -8.59
CA GLY A 273 -6.55 -1.11 -7.94
C GLY A 273 -6.71 -2.16 -6.84
N GLY A 274 -7.94 -2.45 -6.42
CA GLY A 274 -8.21 -3.43 -5.36
C GLY A 274 -7.55 -3.04 -4.04
N ARG A 275 -7.72 -1.78 -3.60
CA ARG A 275 -7.14 -1.24 -2.37
C ARG A 275 -8.24 -0.76 -1.44
N ALA A 276 -8.14 -1.16 -0.18
CA ALA A 276 -9.03 -0.67 0.87
C ALA A 276 -8.59 0.73 1.35
N ILE A 277 -9.56 1.60 1.60
CA ILE A 277 -9.33 2.93 2.16
C ILE A 277 -9.94 3.02 3.54
N GLY A 278 -9.22 3.61 4.49
CA GLY A 278 -9.64 3.71 5.88
C GLY A 278 -8.70 4.58 6.69
N SER A 279 -8.88 4.56 7.99
CA SER A 279 -8.03 5.27 8.94
C SER A 279 -7.88 4.46 10.21
N ARG A 280 -7.01 4.90 11.12
CA ARG A 280 -6.96 4.30 12.46
C ARG A 280 -8.32 4.42 13.16
N GLU A 281 -8.64 3.48 14.04
CA GLU A 281 -9.94 3.30 14.69
C GLU A 281 -11.00 2.81 13.70
N MET A 282 -12.00 3.54 13.35
CA MET A 282 -13.01 3.24 12.33
C MET A 282 -13.89 2.00 12.60
N LEU A 283 -13.91 1.46 13.81
CA LEU A 283 -14.70 0.26 14.10
C LEU A 283 -16.19 0.42 13.78
N ASP A 284 -16.74 1.59 14.09
CA ASP A 284 -18.17 1.91 13.97
C ASP A 284 -18.51 2.66 12.68
N ILE A 285 -17.51 3.08 11.90
CA ILE A 285 -17.69 3.80 10.63
C ILE A 285 -17.72 2.82 9.47
N ARG A 286 -18.93 2.51 8.99
CA ARG A 286 -19.16 1.49 7.96
C ARG A 286 -18.68 1.86 6.58
N GLU A 287 -18.46 3.11 6.32
CA GLU A 287 -17.91 3.66 5.08
C GLU A 287 -16.42 3.37 4.92
N ALA A 288 -15.71 3.16 6.02
CA ALA A 288 -14.34 2.69 6.00
C ALA A 288 -14.26 1.22 5.52
N GLU A 289 -13.25 0.93 4.73
CA GLU A 289 -13.02 -0.42 4.19
C GLU A 289 -11.94 -1.18 4.98
N TRP A 290 -11.28 -0.52 5.91
CA TRP A 290 -10.43 -1.08 6.95
C TRP A 290 -10.34 -0.11 8.13
N GLY A 291 -9.92 -0.63 9.27
CA GLY A 291 -9.65 0.17 10.45
C GLY A 291 -8.68 -0.55 11.37
N GLY A 292 -8.47 0.01 12.54
CA GLY A 292 -7.63 -0.58 13.56
C GLY A 292 -7.32 0.39 14.67
N GLU A 293 -6.79 -0.13 15.75
CA GLU A 293 -6.51 0.64 16.93
C GLU A 293 -5.05 0.48 17.35
N MET A 294 -4.55 1.44 18.09
CA MET A 294 -3.18 1.43 18.57
C MET A 294 -3.04 0.64 19.88
N LEU A 295 -3.98 0.80 20.80
CA LEU A 295 -3.91 0.22 22.13
C LEU A 295 -4.66 -1.11 22.28
N TYR A 296 -5.62 -1.36 21.40
CA TYR A 296 -6.54 -2.49 21.52
C TYR A 296 -6.45 -3.44 20.33
N ILE A 297 -6.77 -4.70 20.56
CA ILE A 297 -7.03 -5.66 19.49
C ILE A 297 -8.52 -5.59 19.20
N ASN A 298 -8.87 -5.05 18.04
CA ASN A 298 -10.23 -5.00 17.58
C ASN A 298 -10.55 -6.22 16.71
N LYS A 299 -11.76 -6.74 16.86
CA LYS A 299 -12.33 -7.78 16.03
C LYS A 299 -13.58 -7.25 15.32
N SER A 300 -13.75 -7.65 14.09
CA SER A 300 -14.86 -7.19 13.25
C SER A 300 -15.43 -8.34 12.44
N LYS A 301 -16.71 -8.27 12.11
CA LYS A 301 -17.37 -9.10 11.10
C LYS A 301 -17.66 -8.35 9.80
N HIS A 302 -17.21 -7.12 9.70
CA HIS A 302 -17.44 -6.24 8.56
C HIS A 302 -16.12 -5.98 7.80
N HIS A 303 -15.60 -4.76 7.82
CA HIS A 303 -14.30 -4.46 7.26
C HIS A 303 -13.18 -5.01 8.16
N PRO A 304 -12.01 -5.35 7.58
CA PRO A 304 -10.89 -5.85 8.37
C PRO A 304 -10.37 -4.81 9.37
N MET A 305 -10.05 -5.28 10.58
CA MET A 305 -9.43 -4.49 11.63
C MET A 305 -8.05 -5.06 11.94
N TRP A 306 -7.00 -4.24 11.84
CA TRP A 306 -5.64 -4.62 12.19
C TRP A 306 -4.99 -3.55 13.06
N ALA A 307 -4.24 -3.97 14.11
CA ALA A 307 -3.60 -3.02 15.01
C ALA A 307 -2.54 -2.21 14.28
N THR A 308 -2.66 -0.88 14.33
CA THR A 308 -1.82 0.04 13.56
C THR A 308 -0.42 0.21 14.14
N GLU A 309 -0.31 0.12 15.47
CA GLU A 309 0.95 0.28 16.20
C GLU A 309 0.88 -0.51 17.51
N TYR A 310 1.31 -1.75 17.57
CA TYR A 310 1.31 -2.49 18.83
C TYR A 310 2.72 -2.67 19.43
N CYS A 311 2.79 -3.09 20.70
CA CYS A 311 4.04 -3.29 21.44
C CYS A 311 4.92 -2.04 21.58
N ARG A 312 4.29 -0.91 21.88
CA ARG A 312 5.04 0.26 22.37
C ARG A 312 5.59 -0.01 23.77
N ASP A 313 6.62 0.73 24.14
CA ASP A 313 7.30 0.59 25.43
C ASP A 313 6.47 1.05 26.62
N GLU A 314 5.41 1.83 26.40
CA GLU A 314 4.47 2.24 27.43
C GLU A 314 3.69 1.08 28.03
N GLY A 315 3.77 -0.09 27.43
CA GLY A 315 3.14 -1.26 27.95
C GLY A 315 2.49 -2.16 26.93
N LEU A 316 1.63 -3.02 27.44
CA LEU A 316 0.91 -3.99 26.66
C LEU A 316 -0.26 -3.37 25.92
N ARG A 317 -0.51 -3.92 24.75
CA ARG A 317 -1.78 -3.67 24.08
C ARG A 317 -2.89 -4.34 24.86
N LYS A 318 -3.94 -3.58 25.11
CA LYS A 318 -5.13 -4.05 25.79
C LYS A 318 -6.08 -4.70 24.79
N TYR A 319 -6.99 -5.49 25.30
CA TYR A 319 -8.05 -6.08 24.52
C TYR A 319 -9.35 -5.31 24.75
N TRP A 320 -10.13 -5.21 23.72
CA TRP A 320 -11.49 -4.71 23.83
C TRP A 320 -12.36 -5.39 22.76
N ASP A 321 -13.07 -6.40 23.19
CA ASP A 321 -14.11 -7.06 22.40
C ASP A 321 -15.09 -7.78 23.33
N GLU A 322 -16.15 -7.10 23.67
CA GLU A 322 -17.20 -7.62 24.55
C GLU A 322 -18.21 -8.52 23.81
N TYR A 323 -18.09 -8.63 22.48
CA TYR A 323 -19.11 -9.24 21.64
C TYR A 323 -18.75 -10.64 21.14
N SER A 324 -17.50 -11.05 21.27
CA SER A 324 -17.06 -12.37 20.82
C SER A 324 -16.01 -12.97 21.74
N TYR A 325 -15.97 -14.30 21.76
CA TYR A 325 -14.99 -15.04 22.57
C TYR A 325 -13.54 -14.79 22.07
N PRO A 326 -12.57 -14.66 22.95
CA PRO A 326 -12.69 -14.45 24.40
C PRO A 326 -13.20 -13.03 24.72
N PHE A 327 -14.23 -12.92 25.52
CA PHE A 327 -14.90 -11.65 25.81
C PHE A 327 -14.01 -10.77 26.71
N HIS A 328 -13.47 -9.72 26.13
CA HIS A 328 -12.62 -8.76 26.83
C HIS A 328 -13.32 -7.43 27.00
N LYS A 329 -13.25 -6.87 28.20
CA LYS A 329 -13.70 -5.51 28.50
C LYS A 329 -12.59 -4.51 28.26
N GLU A 330 -12.97 -3.24 28.14
CA GLU A 330 -12.00 -2.17 28.06
C GLU A 330 -11.03 -2.21 29.23
N GLY A 331 -9.74 -2.22 28.94
CA GLY A 331 -8.68 -2.27 29.92
C GLY A 331 -8.16 -3.67 30.23
N ASP A 332 -8.85 -4.73 29.81
CA ASP A 332 -8.31 -6.08 29.94
C ASP A 332 -7.04 -6.23 29.11
N GLY A 333 -6.15 -7.08 29.55
CA GLY A 333 -4.90 -7.36 28.84
C GLY A 333 -4.22 -8.62 29.38
N PRO A 334 -3.16 -9.08 28.69
CA PRO A 334 -2.39 -10.23 29.13
C PRO A 334 -1.82 -10.06 30.55
N LEU A 335 -1.83 -11.15 31.30
CA LEU A 335 -1.35 -11.19 32.68
C LEU A 335 0.17 -11.35 32.74
N HIS A 336 0.91 -10.35 32.30
CA HIS A 336 2.36 -10.31 32.48
C HIS A 336 2.82 -8.90 32.86
N ARG A 337 4.10 -8.75 33.16
CA ARG A 337 4.67 -7.48 33.57
C ARG A 337 4.43 -6.40 32.53
N ASN A 338 3.91 -5.29 32.97
CA ASN A 338 3.74 -4.09 32.17
C ASN A 338 4.78 -3.05 32.63
N GLN A 339 6.04 -3.31 32.30
CA GLN A 339 7.15 -2.43 32.65
C GLN A 339 7.52 -1.54 31.47
N PRO A 340 7.85 -0.28 31.68
CA PRO A 340 8.39 0.57 30.63
C PRO A 340 9.78 0.07 30.18
N ALA A 341 10.16 0.36 28.95
CA ALA A 341 11.46 -0.05 28.38
C ALA A 341 12.66 0.43 29.21
N THR A 342 12.52 1.57 29.89
CA THR A 342 13.54 2.11 30.81
C THR A 342 13.87 1.18 31.96
N SER A 343 12.95 0.31 32.37
CA SER A 343 13.20 -0.70 33.40
C SER A 343 14.20 -1.77 32.98
N TYR A 344 14.45 -1.90 31.67
CA TYR A 344 15.34 -2.89 31.08
C TYR A 344 16.65 -2.32 30.56
N ASN A 345 16.95 -1.03 30.79
CA ASN A 345 18.14 -0.36 30.24
C ASN A 345 19.46 -1.09 30.46
N HIS A 346 19.56 -1.85 31.53
CA HIS A 346 20.76 -2.62 31.89
C HIS A 346 20.59 -4.14 31.71
N ASN A 347 19.44 -4.58 31.23
CA ASN A 347 19.16 -6.00 30.98
C ASN A 347 18.43 -6.23 29.67
N GLN A 348 19.20 -6.26 28.58
CA GLN A 348 18.68 -6.44 27.23
C GLN A 348 18.03 -7.80 27.00
N ASP A 349 18.57 -8.84 27.62
CA ASP A 349 18.05 -10.21 27.46
C ASP A 349 16.67 -10.34 28.12
N GLU A 350 16.51 -9.75 29.30
CA GLU A 350 15.21 -9.70 29.98
C GLU A 350 14.18 -8.90 29.19
N PHE A 351 14.60 -7.81 28.58
CA PHE A 351 13.72 -7.01 27.70
C PHE A 351 13.30 -7.80 26.46
N ALA A 352 14.20 -8.53 25.82
CA ALA A 352 13.89 -9.38 24.69
C ALA A 352 12.86 -10.46 25.05
N VAL A 353 13.03 -11.13 26.18
CA VAL A 353 12.08 -12.14 26.68
C VAL A 353 10.70 -11.52 26.94
N GLU A 354 10.65 -10.33 27.53
CA GLU A 354 9.39 -9.62 27.76
C GLU A 354 8.67 -9.24 26.46
N LEU A 355 9.41 -8.78 25.45
CA LEU A 355 8.85 -8.50 24.13
C LEU A 355 8.27 -9.75 23.47
N ILE A 356 8.98 -10.89 23.55
CA ILE A 356 8.50 -12.17 23.00
C ILE A 356 7.20 -12.58 23.70
N ARG A 357 7.12 -12.46 25.02
CA ARG A 357 5.89 -12.77 25.78
C ARG A 357 4.73 -11.90 25.34
N ARG A 358 4.94 -10.61 25.22
CA ARG A 358 3.91 -9.66 24.72
C ARG A 358 3.42 -10.03 23.34
N TRP A 359 4.33 -10.44 22.47
CA TRP A 359 4.00 -10.90 21.14
C TRP A 359 3.21 -12.20 21.13
N TYR A 360 3.66 -13.17 21.90
CA TYR A 360 2.96 -14.43 22.03
C TYR A 360 1.52 -14.22 22.51
N ASP A 361 1.32 -13.44 23.54
CA ASP A 361 -0.01 -13.16 24.07
C ASP A 361 -0.88 -12.40 23.05
N TYR A 362 -0.31 -11.41 22.35
CA TYR A 362 -0.99 -10.70 21.27
C TYR A 362 -1.45 -11.66 20.16
N TRP A 363 -0.59 -12.56 19.71
CA TRP A 363 -0.91 -13.48 18.63
C TRP A 363 -1.80 -14.64 19.06
N ARG A 364 -1.75 -15.05 20.30
CA ARG A 364 -2.61 -16.10 20.86
C ARG A 364 -4.09 -15.69 20.85
N GLU A 365 -4.40 -14.43 21.13
CA GLU A 365 -5.76 -13.89 21.13
C GLU A 365 -6.35 -13.73 19.73
N ARG A 366 -5.56 -13.95 18.74
CA ARG A 366 -5.97 -13.82 17.34
C ARG A 366 -5.96 -15.19 16.66
N PRO A 367 -6.76 -15.35 15.63
CA PRO A 367 -7.62 -14.41 14.92
C PRO A 367 -8.99 -14.15 15.58
N GLY A 368 -9.28 -14.70 16.73
CA GLY A 368 -10.59 -14.71 17.35
C GLY A 368 -11.39 -15.94 16.96
N THR A 369 -12.64 -15.99 17.38
CA THR A 369 -13.56 -17.09 17.11
C THR A 369 -14.89 -16.56 16.56
N GLY A 370 -15.61 -17.41 15.84
CA GLY A 370 -16.89 -17.05 15.24
C GLY A 370 -16.76 -16.05 14.09
N GLU A 371 -17.73 -15.16 13.96
CA GLU A 371 -17.80 -14.20 12.86
C GLU A 371 -16.87 -12.98 13.03
N ARG A 372 -16.55 -12.65 14.28
CA ARG A 372 -15.71 -11.49 14.59
C ARG A 372 -14.26 -11.90 14.72
N VAL A 373 -13.42 -11.37 13.84
CA VAL A 373 -12.00 -11.71 13.76
C VAL A 373 -11.13 -10.45 13.68
N SER A 374 -9.87 -10.57 14.10
CA SER A 374 -8.84 -9.53 13.88
C SER A 374 -8.00 -9.90 12.66
N SER A 375 -7.66 -8.92 11.85
CA SER A 375 -6.88 -9.11 10.62
C SER A 375 -5.37 -8.89 10.77
N GLY A 376 -4.89 -8.76 12.00
CA GLY A 376 -3.45 -8.67 12.19
C GLY A 376 -2.99 -7.37 12.82
N GLY A 377 -1.75 -7.01 12.57
CA GLY A 377 -1.21 -5.77 13.08
C GLY A 377 0.22 -5.47 12.67
N ALA A 378 0.58 -4.20 12.86
CA ALA A 378 1.91 -3.67 12.68
C ALA A 378 2.54 -3.40 14.04
N LYS A 379 3.66 -4.06 14.33
CA LYS A 379 4.46 -3.77 15.52
C LYS A 379 5.17 -2.43 15.34
N ILE A 380 5.16 -1.60 16.33
CA ILE A 380 6.01 -0.43 16.36
C ILE A 380 7.39 -0.81 16.92
N ILE A 381 8.41 -0.60 16.34
CA ILE A 381 9.07 -0.18 15.11
C ILE A 381 10.08 -1.27 14.74
N PHE A 382 10.47 -1.43 13.47
CA PHE A 382 11.45 -2.43 13.09
C PHE A 382 12.89 -1.98 13.35
N LEU A 383 13.24 -0.76 12.99
CA LEU A 383 14.63 -0.32 12.94
C LEU A 383 15.11 0.56 14.10
N ILE A 384 14.26 1.21 14.87
CA ILE A 384 14.72 1.91 16.10
C ILE A 384 15.33 0.94 17.12
N ALA A 385 14.95 -0.33 17.09
CA ALA A 385 15.60 -1.34 17.90
C ALA A 385 17.00 -1.73 17.37
N ILE A 386 17.30 -1.49 16.09
CA ILE A 386 18.60 -1.85 15.50
C ILE A 386 19.75 -0.94 15.95
N PRO A 387 19.65 0.40 16.02
CA PRO A 387 20.77 1.22 16.47
C PRO A 387 21.17 0.98 17.93
N ILE A 388 20.22 0.61 18.77
CA ILE A 388 20.49 0.26 20.17
C ILE A 388 21.12 -1.13 20.28
N ILE A 389 20.82 -2.02 19.33
CA ILE A 389 21.24 -3.41 19.31
C ILE A 389 22.51 -3.63 18.46
N VAL A 390 22.71 -2.87 17.40
CA VAL A 390 23.92 -2.93 16.53
C VAL A 390 25.18 -2.53 17.27
N VAL A 391 25.09 -1.74 18.35
CA VAL A 391 26.26 -1.43 19.18
C VAL A 391 26.69 -2.63 20.06
N ARG A 392 25.87 -3.66 20.23
CA ARG A 392 26.27 -4.80 21.10
C ARG A 392 25.91 -6.24 20.69
N LYS A 393 25.05 -6.53 19.74
CA LYS A 393 24.87 -7.88 19.11
C LYS A 393 23.64 -7.92 18.21
N ILE A 394 23.86 -8.18 16.96
CA ILE A 394 22.87 -8.27 15.85
C ILE A 394 21.85 -9.42 15.97
N ILE A 395 21.84 -10.17 17.04
CA ILE A 395 21.19 -11.50 17.09
C ILE A 395 19.76 -11.48 17.65
N VAL A 396 19.27 -10.40 18.23
CA VAL A 396 18.02 -10.43 19.01
C VAL A 396 16.78 -9.93 18.25
N VAL A 397 16.94 -9.45 17.04
CA VAL A 397 15.81 -8.86 16.29
C VAL A 397 15.25 -9.78 15.21
N VAL A 398 15.72 -11.00 15.11
CA VAL A 398 15.31 -11.95 14.07
C VAL A 398 14.47 -13.08 14.68
N VAL A 399 13.47 -12.73 15.47
CA VAL A 399 12.44 -13.71 15.83
C VAL A 399 11.06 -13.09 15.71
#